data_128c14174c790a7aa41bd80c48e1fe74
#
_entry.id   128c14174c790a7aa41bd80c48e1fe74
#
_cell.length_a   1.000
_cell.length_b   1.000
_cell.length_c   1.000
_cell.angle_alpha   90.00
_cell.angle_beta   90.00
_cell.angle_gamma   90.00
#
_symmetry.space_group_name_H-M   'P 1'
#
loop_
_entity.id
_entity.type
_entity.pdbx_description
1 polymer ?
#
loop_
_entity_poly.entity_id
_entity_poly.type
_entity_poly.pdbx_seq_one_letter_code
_entity_poly.pdbx_strand_id
1 'polypeptide(L)'
;MLIGYVSDERYIALHDVQFEISNETLHIEARSRATGEIFADIPPGPYTVALQKDRFGPKRAKVNLTPDRPHHFRLLSHKLLGYAWPKCVKSGEKAEFRVHALEAYKLDLYRYGYQKEHIRPLGWFDEHGPRATMQITPDGDYTQTGVMWNKFGYTSPNHKQFV
;
A
#
# COMPACT_ATOMS: atom_id res chain seq x y z
N MET A 1 0.08 14.12 21.80
CA MET A 1 -0.57 12.80 22.01
C MET A 1 -0.01 11.76 21.06
N LEU A 2 -0.21 10.46 21.36
CA LEU A 2 0.03 9.38 20.37
C LEU A 2 -1.09 9.43 19.34
N ILE A 3 -0.75 9.64 18.07
CA ILE A 3 -1.75 9.74 16.99
C ILE A 3 -1.90 8.41 16.23
N GLY A 4 -0.89 7.56 16.28
CA GLY A 4 -0.97 6.26 15.62
C GLY A 4 0.35 5.55 15.47
N TYR A 5 0.31 4.51 14.64
CA TYR A 5 1.42 3.65 14.27
C TYR A 5 1.52 3.55 12.76
N VAL A 6 2.72 3.45 12.21
CA VAL A 6 2.93 3.22 10.79
C VAL A 6 3.72 1.94 10.54
N SER A 7 3.26 1.15 9.57
CA SER A 7 3.90 -0.10 9.15
C SER A 7 3.94 -0.24 7.63
N ASP A 8 4.70 -1.22 7.16
CA ASP A 8 4.63 -1.69 5.77
C ASP A 8 3.42 -2.62 5.54
N GLU A 9 3.32 -3.18 4.33
CA GLU A 9 2.28 -4.15 3.92
C GLU A 9 2.31 -5.45 4.72
N ARG A 10 3.43 -5.76 5.40
CA ARG A 10 3.63 -6.94 6.23
C ARG A 10 3.49 -6.67 7.72
N TYR A 11 3.01 -5.46 8.08
CA TYR A 11 2.89 -4.98 9.46
C TYR A 11 4.22 -4.79 10.19
N ILE A 12 5.33 -4.66 9.45
CA ILE A 12 6.62 -4.30 10.04
C ILE A 12 6.63 -2.81 10.28
N ALA A 13 6.95 -2.39 11.49
CA ALA A 13 7.02 -0.99 11.88
C ALA A 13 8.00 -0.20 11.00
N LEU A 14 7.60 0.98 10.57
CA LEU A 14 8.42 1.86 9.76
C LEU A 14 8.88 3.06 10.59
N HIS A 15 10.18 3.19 10.76
CA HIS A 15 10.80 4.35 11.38
C HIS A 15 10.98 5.48 10.37
N ASP A 16 11.13 6.70 10.86
CA ASP A 16 11.47 7.89 10.07
C ASP A 16 10.53 8.14 8.88
N VAL A 17 9.26 7.80 9.02
CA VAL A 17 8.23 8.21 8.09
C VAL A 17 7.87 9.66 8.37
N GLN A 18 7.90 10.51 7.36
CA GLN A 18 7.49 11.90 7.46
C GLN A 18 5.97 12.00 7.41
N PHE A 19 5.40 12.74 8.35
CA PHE A 19 3.98 13.04 8.47
C PHE A 19 3.76 14.52 8.34
N GLU A 20 2.84 14.90 7.49
CA GLU A 20 2.23 16.23 7.46
C GLU A 20 0.79 16.09 7.95
N ILE A 21 0.46 16.75 9.03
CA ILE A 21 -0.86 16.70 9.69
C ILE A 21 -1.47 18.08 9.60
N SER A 22 -2.59 18.20 8.91
CA SER A 22 -3.21 19.51 8.66
C SER A 22 -4.72 19.48 8.77
N ASN A 23 -5.29 20.63 9.18
CA ASN A 23 -6.69 20.98 9.03
C ASN A 23 -6.78 22.47 8.62
N GLU A 24 -7.93 23.10 8.76
CA GLU A 24 -8.15 24.50 8.36
C GLU A 24 -7.28 25.50 9.15
N THR A 25 -6.86 25.17 10.37
CA THR A 25 -6.19 26.10 11.30
C THR A 25 -4.79 25.66 11.70
N LEU A 26 -4.43 24.41 11.43
CA LEU A 26 -3.19 23.81 11.92
C LEU A 26 -2.46 23.05 10.81
N HIS A 27 -1.14 23.22 10.78
CA HIS A 27 -0.22 22.42 9.96
C HIS A 27 0.99 22.04 10.80
N ILE A 28 1.24 20.74 10.97
CA ILE A 28 2.34 20.21 11.77
C ILE A 28 3.04 19.09 11.00
N GLU A 29 4.35 19.06 11.13
CA GLU A 29 5.18 17.96 10.69
C GLU A 29 5.61 17.09 11.89
N ALA A 30 5.61 15.79 11.68
CA ALA A 30 6.08 14.81 12.64
C ALA A 30 6.82 13.67 11.94
N ARG A 31 7.56 12.88 12.70
CA ARG A 31 8.23 11.67 12.20
C ARG A 31 7.95 10.48 13.08
N SER A 32 7.82 9.31 12.46
CA SER A 32 7.65 8.06 13.21
C SER A 32 8.95 7.65 13.92
N ARG A 33 8.79 7.09 15.11
CA ARG A 33 9.88 6.50 15.91
C ARG A 33 10.28 5.10 15.38
N ALA A 34 11.29 4.51 15.98
CA ALA A 34 11.77 3.18 15.64
C ALA A 34 10.67 2.09 15.70
N THR A 35 9.73 2.24 16.61
CA THR A 35 8.57 1.36 16.81
C THR A 35 7.40 1.64 15.88
N GLY A 36 7.53 2.63 14.96
CA GLY A 36 6.45 3.09 14.10
C GLY A 36 5.47 4.06 14.77
N GLU A 37 5.64 4.36 16.04
CA GLU A 37 4.81 5.31 16.78
C GLU A 37 4.96 6.74 16.25
N ILE A 38 3.85 7.46 16.20
CA ILE A 38 3.81 8.86 15.82
C ILE A 38 3.18 9.66 16.94
N PHE A 39 3.90 10.67 17.42
CA PHE A 39 3.41 11.62 18.40
C PHE A 39 3.32 13.00 17.78
N ALA A 40 2.23 13.72 18.08
CA ALA A 40 2.06 15.11 17.75
C ALA A 40 1.34 15.85 18.88
N ASP A 41 1.70 17.11 19.05
CA ASP A 41 0.99 17.99 20.00
C ASP A 41 -0.12 18.71 19.25
N ILE A 42 -1.25 18.04 19.15
CA ILE A 42 -2.45 18.50 18.46
C ILE A 42 -3.71 18.20 19.27
N PRO A 43 -4.75 19.01 19.20
CA PRO A 43 -6.04 18.67 19.78
C PRO A 43 -6.70 17.51 19.03
N PRO A 44 -7.58 16.74 19.70
CA PRO A 44 -8.38 15.72 19.02
C PRO A 44 -9.28 16.36 17.96
N GLY A 45 -9.47 15.66 16.83
CA GLY A 45 -10.34 16.15 15.77
C GLY A 45 -10.04 15.58 14.38
N PRO A 46 -10.73 16.10 13.35
CA PRO A 46 -10.52 15.69 11.98
C PRO A 46 -9.27 16.36 11.38
N TYR A 47 -8.45 15.54 10.73
CA TYR A 47 -7.22 15.98 10.08
C TYR A 47 -7.05 15.29 8.72
N THR A 48 -6.37 15.98 7.81
CA THR A 48 -5.74 15.36 6.66
C THR A 48 -4.30 15.03 7.03
N VAL A 49 -3.93 13.75 6.90
CA VAL A 49 -2.59 13.27 7.19
C VAL A 49 -1.96 12.80 5.89
N ALA A 50 -0.83 13.37 5.53
CA ALA A 50 0.00 12.90 4.42
C ALA A 50 1.27 12.22 4.98
N LEU A 51 1.62 11.09 4.38
CA LEU A 51 2.75 10.27 4.79
C LEU A 51 3.71 10.11 3.61
N GLN A 52 5.00 10.23 3.89
CA GLN A 52 6.05 10.03 2.90
C GLN A 52 7.24 9.29 3.50
N LYS A 53 7.78 8.33 2.76
CA LYS A 53 9.02 7.64 3.08
C LYS A 53 9.68 7.18 1.79
N ASP A 54 11.02 7.26 1.74
CA ASP A 54 11.78 6.72 0.60
C ASP A 54 11.49 5.24 0.38
N ARG A 55 11.33 4.84 -0.89
CA ARG A 55 10.99 3.49 -1.36
C ARG A 55 9.58 3.00 -1.01
N PHE A 56 8.72 3.89 -0.54
CA PHE A 56 7.30 3.62 -0.29
C PHE A 56 6.42 4.58 -1.07
N GLY A 57 5.22 4.14 -1.44
CA GLY A 57 4.20 5.01 -2.01
C GLY A 57 3.72 6.02 -0.98
N PRO A 58 3.68 7.32 -1.31
CA PRO A 58 3.10 8.31 -0.42
C PRO A 58 1.61 8.05 -0.22
N LYS A 59 1.12 8.37 0.97
CA LYS A 59 -0.28 8.18 1.34
C LYS A 59 -0.87 9.46 1.89
N ARG A 60 -2.12 9.75 1.53
CA ARG A 60 -2.92 10.80 2.14
C ARG A 60 -4.23 10.21 2.64
N ALA A 61 -4.61 10.51 3.88
CA ALA A 61 -5.82 10.04 4.50
C ALA A 61 -6.51 11.17 5.28
N LYS A 62 -7.85 11.17 5.28
CA LYS A 62 -8.64 11.99 6.22
C LYS A 62 -9.00 11.11 7.40
N VAL A 63 -8.59 11.51 8.58
CA VAL A 63 -8.75 10.72 9.81
C VAL A 63 -9.23 11.60 10.95
N ASN A 64 -10.02 11.02 11.85
CA ASN A 64 -10.36 11.66 13.10
C ASN A 64 -9.39 11.13 14.17
N LEU A 65 -8.48 11.99 14.60
CA LEU A 65 -7.43 11.63 15.56
C LEU A 65 -7.94 11.87 16.98
N THR A 66 -7.87 10.82 17.81
CA THR A 66 -8.28 10.88 19.23
C THR A 66 -7.24 10.14 20.08
N PRO A 67 -7.04 10.57 21.37
CA PRO A 67 -6.08 9.91 22.25
C PRO A 67 -6.40 8.45 22.54
N ASP A 68 -7.69 8.11 22.58
CA ASP A 68 -8.18 6.79 22.99
C ASP A 68 -8.10 5.75 21.86
N ARG A 69 -7.93 6.20 20.61
CA ARG A 69 -7.93 5.34 19.46
C ARG A 69 -6.82 5.73 18.48
N PRO A 70 -5.58 5.29 18.73
CA PRO A 70 -4.48 5.49 17.80
C PRO A 70 -4.78 4.90 16.41
N HIS A 71 -4.48 5.66 15.36
CA HIS A 71 -4.74 5.22 13.99
C HIS A 71 -3.59 4.33 13.48
N HIS A 72 -3.90 3.30 12.69
CA HIS A 72 -2.89 2.49 12.03
C HIS A 72 -2.74 2.91 10.57
N PHE A 73 -1.60 3.50 10.25
CA PHE A 73 -1.22 3.87 8.89
C PHE A 73 -0.39 2.75 8.26
N ARG A 74 -0.66 2.46 7.00
CA ARG A 74 0.11 1.47 6.25
C ARG A 74 0.63 2.09 4.97
N LEU A 75 1.93 1.94 4.71
CA LEU A 75 2.57 2.29 3.45
C LEU A 75 2.90 1.03 2.67
N LEU A 76 2.80 1.11 1.34
CA LEU A 76 3.16 0.03 0.43
C LEU A 76 4.55 0.27 -0.13
N SER A 77 5.41 -0.74 -0.09
CA SER A 77 6.72 -0.65 -0.71
C SER A 77 6.61 -0.55 -2.23
N HIS A 78 7.52 0.18 -2.86
CA HIS A 78 7.52 0.33 -4.32
C HIS A 78 8.07 -0.89 -5.07
N LYS A 79 8.63 -1.89 -4.40
CA LYS A 79 9.37 -2.95 -5.07
C LYS A 79 8.52 -3.84 -5.95
N LEU A 80 7.53 -4.47 -5.35
CA LEU A 80 6.64 -5.41 -6.04
C LEU A 80 5.29 -5.44 -5.35
N LEU A 81 4.24 -5.11 -6.08
CA LEU A 81 2.85 -5.15 -5.61
C LEU A 81 2.02 -5.88 -6.65
N GLY A 82 1.08 -6.70 -6.21
CA GLY A 82 0.21 -7.39 -7.15
C GLY A 82 -1.01 -8.02 -6.49
N TYR A 83 -2.01 -8.26 -7.32
CA TYR A 83 -3.23 -8.95 -6.91
C TYR A 83 -3.93 -9.59 -8.10
N ALA A 84 -4.73 -10.62 -7.82
CA ALA A 84 -5.61 -11.25 -8.80
C ALA A 84 -7.00 -10.60 -8.78
N TRP A 85 -7.60 -10.45 -9.97
CA TRP A 85 -8.98 -9.98 -10.10
C TRP A 85 -9.73 -10.73 -11.20
N PRO A 86 -10.96 -11.21 -10.95
CA PRO A 86 -11.61 -11.25 -9.61
C PRO A 86 -10.87 -12.19 -8.64
N LYS A 87 -11.12 -12.04 -7.35
CA LYS A 87 -10.45 -12.84 -6.31
C LYS A 87 -10.81 -14.33 -6.37
N CYS A 88 -12.01 -14.63 -6.86
CA CYS A 88 -12.51 -15.98 -7.03
C CYS A 88 -13.07 -16.13 -8.44
N VAL A 89 -12.72 -17.22 -9.11
CA VAL A 89 -13.19 -17.57 -10.44
C VAL A 89 -13.64 -19.04 -10.44
N LYS A 90 -14.60 -19.36 -11.29
CA LYS A 90 -14.99 -20.75 -11.56
C LYS A 90 -14.05 -21.36 -12.60
N SER A 91 -14.08 -22.68 -12.69
CA SER A 91 -13.35 -23.39 -13.74
C SER A 91 -13.76 -22.91 -15.14
N GLY A 92 -12.78 -22.53 -15.96
CA GLY A 92 -12.99 -21.97 -17.29
C GLY A 92 -13.18 -20.46 -17.36
N GLU A 93 -13.31 -19.78 -16.23
CA GLU A 93 -13.33 -18.32 -16.19
C GLU A 93 -11.90 -17.74 -16.15
N LYS A 94 -11.77 -16.47 -16.54
CA LYS A 94 -10.49 -15.76 -16.58
C LYS A 94 -10.25 -14.97 -15.29
N ALA A 95 -9.02 -14.99 -14.80
CA ALA A 95 -8.51 -14.10 -13.76
C ALA A 95 -7.40 -13.22 -14.34
N GLU A 96 -7.39 -11.95 -13.97
CA GLU A 96 -6.32 -11.00 -14.29
C GLU A 96 -5.35 -10.92 -13.12
N PHE A 97 -4.06 -10.95 -13.38
CA PHE A 97 -3.02 -10.62 -12.41
C PHE A 97 -2.52 -9.21 -12.69
N ARG A 98 -2.73 -8.31 -11.75
CA ARG A 98 -2.30 -6.92 -11.85
C ARG A 98 -1.06 -6.73 -11.01
N VAL A 99 0.05 -6.39 -11.66
CA VAL A 99 1.37 -6.32 -11.03
C VAL A 99 1.98 -4.96 -11.28
N HIS A 100 2.49 -4.34 -10.21
CA HIS A 100 3.36 -3.19 -10.25
C HIS A 100 4.73 -3.59 -9.71
N ALA A 101 5.77 -3.36 -10.48
CA ALA A 101 7.13 -3.70 -10.10
C ALA A 101 8.12 -2.61 -10.50
N LEU A 102 9.19 -2.51 -9.75
CA LEU A 102 10.32 -1.62 -10.00
C LEU A 102 11.53 -2.35 -10.54
N GLU A 103 11.56 -3.62 -10.26
CA GLU A 103 12.63 -4.55 -10.60
C GLU A 103 12.03 -5.66 -11.47
N ALA A 104 12.86 -6.33 -12.22
CA ALA A 104 12.46 -7.53 -12.96
C ALA A 104 11.86 -8.56 -12.00
N TYR A 105 10.80 -9.22 -12.43
CA TYR A 105 10.13 -10.23 -11.63
C TYR A 105 9.72 -11.43 -12.47
N LYS A 106 9.55 -12.55 -11.80
CA LYS A 106 9.00 -13.78 -12.33
C LYS A 106 7.62 -14.02 -11.76
N LEU A 107 6.69 -14.44 -12.61
CA LEU A 107 5.35 -14.84 -12.20
C LEU A 107 5.18 -16.33 -12.43
N ASP A 108 4.89 -17.06 -11.37
CA ASP A 108 4.65 -18.51 -11.39
C ASP A 108 3.25 -18.82 -10.84
N LEU A 109 2.56 -19.76 -11.44
CA LEU A 109 1.28 -20.27 -10.98
C LEU A 109 1.47 -21.51 -10.12
N TYR A 110 0.90 -21.48 -8.92
CA TYR A 110 0.87 -22.60 -8.00
C TYR A 110 -0.55 -22.99 -7.65
N ARG A 111 -0.78 -24.27 -7.47
CA ARG A 111 -1.98 -24.81 -6.83
C ARG A 111 -1.68 -25.16 -5.38
N TYR A 112 -2.50 -24.65 -4.46
CA TYR A 112 -2.40 -24.98 -3.05
C TYR A 112 -3.53 -25.95 -2.68
N GLY A 113 -3.17 -27.18 -2.32
CA GLY A 113 -4.02 -28.20 -1.79
C GLY A 113 -3.36 -28.82 -0.56
N TYR A 114 -3.43 -30.13 -0.39
CA TYR A 114 -2.67 -30.85 0.64
C TYR A 114 -1.17 -30.62 0.50
N GLN A 115 -0.70 -30.50 -0.76
CA GLN A 115 0.67 -30.13 -1.09
C GLN A 115 0.65 -28.92 -2.03
N LYS A 116 1.70 -28.11 -1.96
CA LYS A 116 1.94 -27.02 -2.92
C LYS A 116 2.49 -27.60 -4.21
N GLU A 117 1.79 -27.37 -5.31
CA GLU A 117 2.18 -27.85 -6.64
C GLU A 117 2.46 -26.66 -7.56
N HIS A 118 3.62 -26.67 -8.21
CA HIS A 118 3.94 -25.73 -9.27
C HIS A 118 3.23 -26.15 -10.55
N ILE A 119 2.36 -25.32 -11.09
CA ILE A 119 1.59 -25.62 -12.30
C ILE A 119 2.36 -25.22 -13.54
N ARG A 120 2.77 -23.95 -13.61
CA ARG A 120 3.57 -23.45 -14.73
C ARG A 120 4.16 -22.07 -14.43
N PRO A 121 5.27 -21.67 -15.08
CA PRO A 121 5.67 -20.28 -15.16
C PRO A 121 4.69 -19.52 -16.05
N LEU A 122 4.32 -18.32 -15.65
CA LEU A 122 3.51 -17.37 -16.45
C LEU A 122 4.41 -16.41 -17.23
N GLY A 123 5.62 -16.15 -16.77
CA GLY A 123 6.63 -15.40 -17.50
C GLY A 123 7.65 -14.68 -16.62
N TRP A 124 8.65 -14.14 -17.32
CA TRP A 124 9.59 -13.15 -16.82
C TRP A 124 9.23 -11.77 -17.37
N PHE A 125 9.30 -10.76 -16.51
CA PHE A 125 8.93 -9.39 -16.83
C PHE A 125 10.06 -8.49 -16.35
N ASP A 126 10.84 -7.97 -17.26
CA ASP A 126 11.98 -7.08 -17.03
C ASP A 126 11.70 -5.64 -17.51
N GLU A 127 10.58 -5.43 -18.19
CA GLU A 127 10.14 -4.10 -18.60
C GLU A 127 9.60 -3.34 -17.40
N HIS A 128 10.33 -2.35 -16.99
CA HIS A 128 9.93 -1.41 -15.95
C HIS A 128 10.32 -0.01 -16.40
N GLY A 129 9.41 0.91 -16.24
CA GLY A 129 9.59 2.30 -16.64
C GLY A 129 9.50 3.25 -15.47
N PRO A 130 9.42 4.57 -15.73
CA PRO A 130 9.18 5.57 -14.71
C PRO A 130 7.91 5.26 -13.93
N ARG A 131 7.94 5.47 -12.63
CA ARG A 131 6.81 5.21 -11.74
C ARG A 131 5.88 6.38 -11.62
N ALA A 132 4.67 6.12 -11.22
CA ALA A 132 3.86 7.15 -10.63
C ALA A 132 4.57 7.70 -9.38
N THR A 133 4.70 9.01 -9.31
CA THR A 133 5.35 9.68 -8.18
C THR A 133 4.48 9.69 -6.93
N MET A 134 3.18 9.46 -7.11
CA MET A 134 2.22 9.43 -6.01
C MET A 134 1.28 8.23 -6.16
N GLN A 135 1.21 7.42 -5.14
CA GLN A 135 0.26 6.32 -5.02
C GLN A 135 -0.91 6.76 -4.15
N ILE A 136 -2.08 6.93 -4.74
CA ILE A 136 -3.31 7.12 -3.99
C ILE A 136 -3.83 5.74 -3.62
N THR A 137 -3.69 5.37 -2.36
CA THR A 137 -4.21 4.12 -1.85
C THR A 137 -5.54 4.36 -1.15
N PRO A 138 -6.56 3.50 -1.35
CA PRO A 138 -7.80 3.61 -0.61
C PRO A 138 -7.55 3.40 0.88
N ASP A 139 -8.37 4.04 1.70
CA ASP A 139 -8.40 3.73 3.13
C ASP A 139 -8.92 2.30 3.33
N GLY A 140 -8.24 1.55 4.18
CA GLY A 140 -8.64 0.19 4.51
C GLY A 140 -7.50 -0.82 4.48
N ASP A 141 -7.84 -2.07 4.67
CA ASP A 141 -6.91 -3.19 4.65
C ASP A 141 -6.71 -3.70 3.22
N TYR A 142 -5.58 -3.36 2.62
CA TYR A 142 -5.24 -3.75 1.26
C TYR A 142 -5.11 -5.26 1.08
N THR A 143 -4.82 -5.99 2.14
CA THR A 143 -4.71 -7.45 2.09
C THR A 143 -6.06 -8.10 1.86
N GLN A 144 -7.14 -7.46 2.31
CA GLN A 144 -8.50 -7.96 2.17
C GLN A 144 -9.22 -7.42 0.94
N THR A 145 -9.05 -6.14 0.64
CA THR A 145 -9.83 -5.47 -0.41
C THR A 145 -9.11 -5.40 -1.75
N GLY A 146 -7.79 -5.53 -1.76
CA GLY A 146 -6.96 -5.29 -2.93
C GLY A 146 -6.94 -3.81 -3.34
N VAL A 147 -6.04 -3.45 -4.21
CA VAL A 147 -5.91 -2.10 -4.76
C VAL A 147 -6.31 -2.13 -6.23
N MET A 148 -7.35 -1.38 -6.58
CA MET A 148 -7.72 -1.16 -7.98
C MET A 148 -7.03 0.10 -8.49
N TRP A 149 -5.76 0.01 -8.82
CA TRP A 149 -4.90 1.15 -9.14
C TRP A 149 -5.46 2.05 -10.24
N ASN A 150 -6.01 1.47 -11.29
CA ASN A 150 -6.65 2.24 -12.36
C ASN A 150 -7.90 3.01 -11.90
N LYS A 151 -8.69 2.42 -11.00
CA LYS A 151 -9.92 3.05 -10.47
C LYS A 151 -9.61 4.25 -9.58
N PHE A 152 -8.51 4.21 -8.86
CA PHE A 152 -8.09 5.27 -7.93
C PHE A 152 -7.08 6.25 -8.55
N GLY A 153 -7.00 6.28 -9.87
CA GLY A 153 -6.11 7.20 -10.60
C GLY A 153 -4.62 6.84 -10.50
N TYR A 154 -4.28 5.70 -9.90
CA TYR A 154 -2.92 5.23 -9.90
C TYR A 154 -2.60 4.61 -11.26
N THR A 155 -1.75 5.29 -12.03
CA THR A 155 -1.25 4.80 -13.31
C THR A 155 0.27 4.67 -13.24
N SER A 156 0.78 3.55 -13.68
CA SER A 156 2.21 3.30 -13.79
C SER A 156 2.52 2.61 -15.10
N PRO A 157 3.57 3.04 -15.82
CA PRO A 157 4.04 2.33 -17.00
C PRO A 157 4.42 0.86 -16.71
N ASN A 158 4.71 0.56 -15.46
CA ASN A 158 5.05 -0.79 -14.99
C ASN A 158 3.82 -1.63 -14.64
N HIS A 159 2.63 -1.06 -14.72
CA HIS A 159 1.41 -1.81 -14.43
C HIS A 159 1.11 -2.77 -15.58
N LYS A 160 1.22 -4.05 -15.32
CA LYS A 160 0.91 -5.12 -16.27
C LYS A 160 -0.40 -5.81 -15.87
N GLN A 161 -1.24 -6.09 -16.87
CA GLN A 161 -2.44 -6.92 -16.72
C GLN A 161 -2.22 -8.23 -17.47
N PHE A 162 -2.47 -9.33 -16.81
CA PHE A 162 -2.36 -10.68 -17.38
C PHE A 162 -3.72 -11.37 -17.29
N VAL A 163 -4.15 -12.00 -18.37
CA VAL A 163 -5.43 -12.71 -18.48
C VAL A 163 -5.18 -14.21 -18.65
#